data_61f400a3eb3ac448ba58e896e75be65f
#
_entry.id   61f400a3eb3ac448ba58e896e75be65f
#
_cell.length_a   1.000
_cell.length_b   1.000
_cell.length_c   1.000
_cell.angle_alpha   90.00
_cell.angle_beta   90.00
_cell.angle_gamma   90.00
#
_symmetry.space_group_name_H-M   'P 1'
#
loop_
_entity.id
_entity.type
_entity.pdbx_description
1 polymer ?
#
loop_
_entity_poly.entity_id
_entity_poly.type
_entity_poly.pdbx_seq_one_letter_code
_entity_poly.pdbx_strand_id
1 'polypeptide(L)'
;MGKYFGTDGVRGKANEGLTLDMSIKIGQYLGWYYGKEKHAKILIGKDTRLSGDMFELGLAAGATSMGAQVYLLGVCPTPAISYLVRKERFDCGIMVSASHNPYYDNGIKCFNHNGEKMEEELLLEVEKYMDGLTDLDLVTGDHIGEYFEWEDGLEIYMSWLKECVPVDLSGMKILCDLANGSATSTAVETLDSLGAIVDAINNSPNGININNKCGSTHPEGLQRMMREGDYDIGLAFDGDADRLIMVDSDGKLCDGDYILYICSRYMKSINHLNKNMVVTTVMANLGLYKALDANKIDYIQTAVGDKYVFEEMQKNDYWVGGEQSGHIIFLEHEVTGDGLMTALKILEIMKATGKSLKELSEGLFIYPQLLKNVTVKDKNACLESKELQEVVDAVANDLGNEGRILVRPSGTEPLIRVMVEAKTDELCAQYVKRVTDFLEENNF
;
A
#
# COMPACT_ATOMS: atom_id res chain seq x y z
N MET A 1 -18.86 -4.43 -1.84
CA MET A 1 -18.33 -3.05 -1.99
C MET A 1 -19.48 -2.07 -2.00
N GLY A 2 -19.31 -0.96 -1.30
CA GLY A 2 -20.30 0.11 -1.24
C GLY A 2 -20.35 0.96 -2.52
N LYS A 3 -21.17 2.00 -2.47
CA LYS A 3 -21.33 3.01 -3.52
C LYS A 3 -20.12 3.96 -3.59
N TYR A 4 -19.54 4.30 -2.43
CA TYR A 4 -18.45 5.27 -2.28
C TYR A 4 -17.16 4.62 -1.80
N PHE A 5 -17.24 3.72 -0.81
CA PHE A 5 -16.07 3.03 -0.27
C PHE A 5 -15.66 1.85 -1.15
N GLY A 6 -14.42 1.91 -1.64
CA GLY A 6 -13.73 0.79 -2.28
C GLY A 6 -12.98 -0.08 -1.25
N THR A 7 -12.04 -0.91 -1.73
CA THR A 7 -11.19 -1.76 -0.86
C THR A 7 -10.20 -0.97 0.00
N ASP A 8 -9.92 0.30 -0.34
CA ASP A 8 -8.94 1.15 0.32
C ASP A 8 -9.50 2.55 0.61
N GLY A 9 -10.70 2.61 1.18
CA GLY A 9 -11.40 3.84 1.50
C GLY A 9 -12.18 4.45 0.35
N VAL A 10 -12.65 5.68 0.53
CA VAL A 10 -13.27 6.49 -0.52
C VAL A 10 -12.20 7.35 -1.19
N ARG A 11 -12.17 7.40 -2.52
CA ARG A 11 -11.22 8.20 -3.29
C ARG A 11 -11.93 8.99 -4.37
N GLY A 12 -11.39 10.16 -4.68
CA GLY A 12 -11.88 10.97 -5.78
C GLY A 12 -11.11 12.28 -5.92
N LYS A 13 -11.36 12.98 -7.03
CA LYS A 13 -10.85 14.33 -7.20
C LYS A 13 -11.49 15.25 -6.18
N ALA A 14 -10.67 16.01 -5.48
CA ALA A 14 -11.14 16.90 -4.41
C ALA A 14 -12.19 17.91 -4.90
N ASN A 15 -13.30 18.02 -4.19
CA ASN A 15 -14.48 18.81 -4.52
C ASN A 15 -15.27 18.40 -5.79
N GLU A 16 -14.90 17.27 -6.43
CA GLU A 16 -15.68 16.68 -7.52
C GLU A 16 -16.19 15.28 -7.15
N GLY A 17 -15.30 14.32 -6.98
CA GLY A 17 -15.64 12.94 -6.57
C GLY A 17 -15.62 12.72 -5.08
N LEU A 18 -14.73 13.42 -4.36
CA LEU A 18 -14.66 13.45 -2.90
C LEU A 18 -14.90 14.89 -2.45
N THR A 19 -15.97 15.13 -1.68
CA THR A 19 -16.39 16.48 -1.26
C THR A 19 -16.19 16.75 0.22
N LEU A 20 -16.12 18.03 0.60
CA LEU A 20 -16.06 18.43 2.00
C LEU A 20 -17.28 17.91 2.80
N ASP A 21 -18.50 17.94 2.21
CA ASP A 21 -19.70 17.41 2.86
C ASP A 21 -19.56 15.91 3.21
N MET A 22 -18.94 15.13 2.32
CA MET A 22 -18.67 13.71 2.61
C MET A 22 -17.74 13.55 3.81
N SER A 23 -16.66 14.35 3.91
CA SER A 23 -15.76 14.28 5.07
C SER A 23 -16.45 14.65 6.39
N ILE A 24 -17.28 15.69 6.39
CA ILE A 24 -18.08 16.07 7.56
C ILE A 24 -18.99 14.90 7.97
N LYS A 25 -19.72 14.30 7.03
CA LYS A 25 -20.64 13.19 7.31
C LYS A 25 -19.92 11.93 7.80
N ILE A 26 -18.77 11.61 7.24
CA ILE A 26 -17.94 10.51 7.74
C ILE A 26 -17.54 10.77 9.19
N GLY A 27 -17.04 11.96 9.49
CA GLY A 27 -16.70 12.36 10.87
C GLY A 27 -17.88 12.29 11.81
N GLN A 28 -19.05 12.80 11.41
CA GLN A 28 -20.28 12.74 12.18
C GLN A 28 -20.68 11.30 12.50
N TYR A 29 -20.71 10.43 11.47
CA TYR A 29 -21.16 9.06 11.70
C TYR A 29 -20.22 8.30 12.64
N LEU A 30 -18.90 8.42 12.43
CA LEU A 30 -17.92 7.75 13.29
C LEU A 30 -17.93 8.32 14.72
N GLY A 31 -18.04 9.64 14.88
CA GLY A 31 -18.19 10.27 16.20
C GLY A 31 -19.43 9.77 16.95
N TRP A 32 -20.57 9.69 16.27
CA TRP A 32 -21.80 9.14 16.82
C TRP A 32 -21.67 7.63 17.14
N TYR A 33 -21.14 6.84 16.20
CA TYR A 33 -21.07 5.39 16.34
C TYR A 33 -20.24 4.94 17.54
N TYR A 34 -19.06 5.52 17.71
CA TYR A 34 -18.15 5.21 18.81
C TYR A 34 -18.49 6.01 20.09
N GLY A 35 -19.27 7.07 19.97
CA GLY A 35 -19.65 7.94 21.08
C GLY A 35 -20.88 7.51 21.90
N LYS A 36 -21.50 6.36 21.58
CA LYS A 36 -22.77 5.93 22.22
C LYS A 36 -22.71 5.74 23.73
N GLU A 37 -21.58 5.33 24.27
CA GLU A 37 -21.41 5.03 25.69
C GLU A 37 -20.33 5.88 26.37
N LYS A 38 -19.54 6.60 25.61
CA LYS A 38 -18.39 7.42 26.06
C LYS A 38 -18.06 8.47 25.01
N HIS A 39 -17.20 9.44 25.33
CA HIS A 39 -16.62 10.28 24.29
C HIS A 39 -15.72 9.42 23.39
N ALA A 40 -16.05 9.33 22.09
CA ALA A 40 -15.21 8.65 21.12
C ALA A 40 -13.84 9.35 21.04
N LYS A 41 -12.78 8.57 20.92
CA LYS A 41 -11.42 9.05 20.63
C LYS A 41 -11.06 8.70 19.19
N ILE A 42 -10.85 9.71 18.36
CA ILE A 42 -10.59 9.53 16.92
C ILE A 42 -9.24 10.15 16.58
N LEU A 43 -8.36 9.36 15.95
CA LEU A 43 -7.08 9.82 15.43
C LEU A 43 -7.23 10.16 13.95
N ILE A 44 -6.76 11.34 13.52
CA ILE A 44 -6.77 11.76 12.12
C ILE A 44 -5.36 12.17 11.71
N GLY A 45 -4.91 11.67 10.56
CA GLY A 45 -3.70 12.12 9.91
C GLY A 45 -3.89 12.31 8.42
N LYS A 46 -2.90 12.87 7.76
CA LYS A 46 -2.95 13.20 6.33
C LYS A 46 -1.60 13.06 5.65
N ASP A 47 -1.62 12.94 4.33
CA ASP A 47 -0.44 13.15 3.52
C ASP A 47 -0.25 14.65 3.19
N THR A 48 0.66 14.96 2.28
CA THR A 48 1.08 16.34 1.99
C THR A 48 0.21 17.05 0.95
N ARG A 49 -0.92 16.49 0.53
CA ARG A 49 -1.81 17.08 -0.49
C ARG A 49 -2.42 18.39 -0.01
N LEU A 50 -2.54 19.36 -0.93
CA LEU A 50 -3.16 20.67 -0.63
C LEU A 50 -4.56 20.55 -0.06
N SER A 51 -5.35 19.58 -0.53
CA SER A 51 -6.71 19.32 -0.03
C SER A 51 -6.76 18.57 1.30
N GLY A 52 -5.59 18.16 1.85
CA GLY A 52 -5.51 17.41 3.11
C GLY A 52 -6.12 18.16 4.27
N ASP A 53 -5.74 19.43 4.48
CA ASP A 53 -6.26 20.27 5.57
C ASP A 53 -7.78 20.42 5.50
N MET A 54 -8.33 20.61 4.31
CA MET A 54 -9.76 20.76 4.11
C MET A 54 -10.54 19.52 4.58
N PHE A 55 -10.08 18.34 4.21
CA PHE A 55 -10.75 17.09 4.59
C PHE A 55 -10.51 16.74 6.06
N GLU A 56 -9.30 16.93 6.57
CA GLU A 56 -8.97 16.74 7.99
C GLU A 56 -9.88 17.62 8.89
N LEU A 57 -9.99 18.90 8.58
CA LEU A 57 -10.86 19.84 9.31
C LEU A 57 -12.34 19.47 9.17
N GLY A 58 -12.78 19.02 8.00
CA GLY A 58 -14.14 18.54 7.78
C GLY A 58 -14.48 17.32 8.66
N LEU A 59 -13.58 16.32 8.66
CA LEU A 59 -13.68 15.14 9.53
C LEU A 59 -13.73 15.51 11.02
N ALA A 60 -12.82 16.39 11.44
CA ALA A 60 -12.73 16.84 12.82
C ALA A 60 -13.98 17.62 13.26
N ALA A 61 -14.46 18.55 12.43
CA ALA A 61 -15.70 19.30 12.70
C ALA A 61 -16.92 18.37 12.77
N GLY A 62 -17.00 17.40 11.86
CA GLY A 62 -18.04 16.38 11.88
C GLY A 62 -18.04 15.57 13.17
N ALA A 63 -16.88 15.01 13.54
CA ALA A 63 -16.74 14.17 14.72
C ALA A 63 -16.98 14.93 16.02
N THR A 64 -16.44 16.14 16.17
CA THR A 64 -16.66 16.98 17.37
C THR A 64 -18.12 17.43 17.50
N SER A 65 -18.85 17.62 16.38
CA SER A 65 -20.30 17.92 16.42
C SER A 65 -21.14 16.78 17.00
N MET A 66 -20.55 15.59 17.12
CA MET A 66 -21.14 14.38 17.73
C MET A 66 -20.53 14.03 19.09
N GLY A 67 -19.71 14.92 19.67
CA GLY A 67 -19.13 14.75 21.00
C GLY A 67 -17.79 13.99 21.03
N ALA A 68 -17.18 13.70 19.89
CA ALA A 68 -15.91 13.00 19.86
C ALA A 68 -14.72 13.91 20.28
N GLN A 69 -13.73 13.30 20.90
CA GLN A 69 -12.39 13.86 21.06
C GLN A 69 -11.55 13.49 19.85
N VAL A 70 -11.10 14.47 19.10
CA VAL A 70 -10.32 14.28 17.86
C VAL A 70 -8.89 14.67 18.10
N TYR A 71 -7.97 13.81 17.70
CA TYR A 71 -6.53 14.04 17.76
C TYR A 71 -5.98 14.15 16.34
N LEU A 72 -5.38 15.31 16.03
CA LEU A 72 -4.78 15.58 14.72
C LEU A 72 -3.28 15.28 14.78
N LEU A 73 -2.84 14.29 14.02
CA LEU A 73 -1.44 13.89 13.94
C LEU A 73 -0.66 14.73 12.90
N GLY A 74 -1.38 15.45 12.03
CA GLY A 74 -0.76 16.19 10.94
C GLY A 74 -0.27 15.27 9.81
N VAL A 75 0.83 15.66 9.15
CA VAL A 75 1.42 14.87 8.06
C VAL A 75 2.12 13.64 8.62
N CYS A 76 1.62 12.46 8.26
CA CYS A 76 2.11 11.19 8.78
C CYS A 76 1.96 10.05 7.76
N PRO A 77 2.78 8.98 7.84
CA PRO A 77 2.57 7.73 7.12
C PRO A 77 1.24 7.06 7.49
N THR A 78 0.59 6.39 6.52
CA THR A 78 -0.61 5.57 6.78
C THR A 78 -0.38 4.53 7.90
N PRO A 79 0.73 3.78 7.92
CA PRO A 79 0.99 2.81 8.99
C PRO A 79 1.13 3.45 10.38
N ALA A 80 1.54 4.72 10.49
CA ALA A 80 1.56 5.42 11.78
C ALA A 80 0.16 5.51 12.38
N ILE A 81 -0.88 5.81 11.58
CA ILE A 81 -2.28 5.80 12.04
C ILE A 81 -2.66 4.41 12.54
N SER A 82 -2.41 3.37 11.74
CA SER A 82 -2.72 1.98 12.10
C SER A 82 -2.07 1.57 13.43
N TYR A 83 -0.78 1.87 13.60
CA TYR A 83 -0.05 1.56 14.82
C TYR A 83 -0.56 2.34 16.04
N LEU A 84 -0.67 3.67 15.91
CA LEU A 84 -1.00 4.55 17.03
C LEU A 84 -2.44 4.34 17.53
N VAL A 85 -3.37 3.99 16.64
CA VAL A 85 -4.73 3.62 17.05
C VAL A 85 -4.72 2.46 18.05
N ARG A 86 -3.95 1.41 17.76
CA ARG A 86 -3.80 0.25 18.65
C ARG A 86 -3.06 0.62 19.94
N LYS A 87 -1.93 1.30 19.79
CA LYS A 87 -1.01 1.61 20.88
C LYS A 87 -1.67 2.51 21.93
N GLU A 88 -2.34 3.55 21.51
CA GLU A 88 -2.91 4.60 22.36
C GLU A 88 -4.42 4.42 22.60
N ARG A 89 -4.97 3.28 22.12
CA ARG A 89 -6.37 2.86 22.34
C ARG A 89 -7.39 3.89 21.86
N PHE A 90 -7.19 4.39 20.64
CA PHE A 90 -8.22 5.14 19.94
C PHE A 90 -9.35 4.20 19.51
N ASP A 91 -10.56 4.72 19.41
CA ASP A 91 -11.73 3.96 18.94
C ASP A 91 -11.68 3.70 17.44
N CYS A 92 -11.13 4.67 16.68
CA CYS A 92 -10.81 4.50 15.28
C CYS A 92 -9.73 5.49 14.83
N GLY A 93 -9.17 5.22 13.65
CA GLY A 93 -8.24 6.12 12.97
C GLY A 93 -8.72 6.47 11.58
N ILE A 94 -8.32 7.64 11.09
CA ILE A 94 -8.64 8.10 9.74
C ILE A 94 -7.37 8.64 9.10
N MET A 95 -7.07 8.15 7.89
CA MET A 95 -5.98 8.68 7.07
C MET A 95 -6.55 9.40 5.84
N VAL A 96 -6.16 10.65 5.68
CA VAL A 96 -6.54 11.48 4.51
C VAL A 96 -5.43 11.38 3.48
N SER A 97 -5.59 10.47 2.52
CA SER A 97 -4.63 10.23 1.44
C SER A 97 -5.23 9.47 0.27
N ALA A 98 -4.72 9.71 -0.93
CA ALA A 98 -4.96 8.89 -2.12
C ALA A 98 -3.71 8.12 -2.56
N SER A 99 -2.79 7.81 -1.63
CA SER A 99 -1.57 7.02 -1.85
C SER A 99 -0.74 7.57 -3.02
N HIS A 100 -0.54 6.79 -4.08
CA HIS A 100 0.28 7.13 -5.24
C HIS A 100 -0.42 8.00 -6.31
N ASN A 101 -1.70 8.37 -6.12
CA ASN A 101 -2.43 9.20 -7.08
C ASN A 101 -1.83 10.62 -7.16
N PRO A 102 -2.09 11.38 -8.26
CA PRO A 102 -1.73 12.79 -8.36
C PRO A 102 -2.35 13.65 -7.25
N TYR A 103 -1.77 14.82 -7.01
CA TYR A 103 -2.15 15.71 -5.89
C TYR A 103 -3.60 16.17 -5.88
N TYR A 104 -4.25 16.27 -7.03
CA TYR A 104 -5.64 16.74 -7.16
C TYR A 104 -6.67 15.69 -6.73
N ASP A 105 -6.28 14.41 -6.65
CA ASP A 105 -7.06 13.37 -5.99
C ASP A 105 -6.79 13.39 -4.49
N ASN A 106 -7.76 12.92 -3.71
CA ASN A 106 -7.58 12.61 -2.30
C ASN A 106 -8.42 11.39 -1.92
N GLY A 107 -8.27 10.93 -0.69
CA GLY A 107 -9.01 9.79 -0.17
C GLY A 107 -9.18 9.87 1.34
N ILE A 108 -10.10 9.08 1.85
CA ILE A 108 -10.32 8.90 3.30
C ILE A 108 -10.32 7.40 3.56
N LYS A 109 -9.31 6.93 4.28
CA LYS A 109 -9.16 5.55 4.74
C LYS A 109 -9.53 5.49 6.21
N CYS A 110 -10.39 4.54 6.59
CA CYS A 110 -10.84 4.37 7.97
C CYS A 110 -10.27 3.08 8.55
N PHE A 111 -9.79 3.17 9.80
CA PHE A 111 -9.21 2.07 10.56
C PHE A 111 -10.01 1.84 11.83
N ASN A 112 -10.25 0.59 12.19
CA ASN A 112 -10.88 0.21 13.44
C ASN A 112 -9.88 0.30 14.62
N HIS A 113 -10.33 0.02 15.83
CA HIS A 113 -9.51 0.08 17.05
C HIS A 113 -8.30 -0.90 17.06
N ASN A 114 -8.30 -1.91 16.18
CA ASN A 114 -7.18 -2.83 15.98
C ASN A 114 -6.16 -2.29 14.97
N GLY A 115 -6.37 -1.09 14.41
CA GLY A 115 -5.54 -0.54 13.34
C GLY A 115 -5.73 -1.22 11.98
N GLU A 116 -6.73 -2.11 11.88
CA GLU A 116 -7.11 -2.78 10.64
C GLU A 116 -8.05 -1.90 9.83
N LYS A 117 -8.21 -2.19 8.54
CA LYS A 117 -9.24 -1.52 7.74
C LYS A 117 -10.61 -1.73 8.40
N MET A 118 -11.39 -0.65 8.44
CA MET A 118 -12.72 -0.66 9.06
C MET A 118 -13.64 -1.67 8.37
N GLU A 119 -14.49 -2.29 9.15
CA GLU A 119 -15.44 -3.32 8.71
C GLU A 119 -16.37 -2.81 7.61
N GLU A 120 -16.57 -3.61 6.57
CA GLU A 120 -17.37 -3.25 5.41
C GLU A 120 -18.83 -2.91 5.81
N GLU A 121 -19.38 -3.62 6.79
CA GLU A 121 -20.72 -3.39 7.32
C GLU A 121 -20.86 -1.98 7.91
N LEU A 122 -19.85 -1.52 8.66
CA LEU A 122 -19.86 -0.17 9.24
C LEU A 122 -19.72 0.89 8.14
N LEU A 123 -18.85 0.66 7.15
CA LEU A 123 -18.71 1.59 6.02
C LEU A 123 -19.99 1.71 5.19
N LEU A 124 -20.75 0.63 5.02
CA LEU A 124 -22.07 0.67 4.36
C LEU A 124 -23.09 1.51 5.15
N GLU A 125 -23.04 1.47 6.47
CA GLU A 125 -23.91 2.35 7.31
C GLU A 125 -23.47 3.83 7.20
N VAL A 126 -22.16 4.12 7.14
CA VAL A 126 -21.63 5.47 6.83
C VAL A 126 -22.21 5.96 5.49
N GLU A 127 -22.21 5.13 4.45
CA GLU A 127 -22.76 5.48 3.14
C GLU A 127 -24.26 5.80 3.18
N LYS A 128 -25.04 5.03 3.94
CA LYS A 128 -26.47 5.32 4.13
C LYS A 128 -26.69 6.68 4.77
N TYR A 129 -25.87 7.04 5.77
CA TYR A 129 -25.91 8.36 6.37
C TYR A 129 -25.51 9.46 5.40
N MET A 130 -24.46 9.25 4.61
CA MET A 130 -24.02 10.18 3.55
C MET A 130 -25.13 10.44 2.52
N ASP A 131 -25.91 9.41 2.17
CA ASP A 131 -27.07 9.51 1.25
C ASP A 131 -28.34 10.07 1.89
N GLY A 132 -28.31 10.40 3.20
CA GLY A 132 -29.47 10.96 3.93
C GLY A 132 -30.56 9.91 4.22
N LEU A 133 -30.21 8.63 4.27
CA LEU A 133 -31.13 7.54 4.60
C LEU A 133 -31.19 7.27 6.11
N THR A 134 -30.33 7.91 6.89
CA THR A 134 -30.28 7.85 8.35
C THR A 134 -30.14 9.27 8.89
N ASP A 135 -30.89 9.62 9.91
CA ASP A 135 -30.78 10.88 10.63
C ASP A 135 -30.06 10.66 11.96
N LEU A 136 -29.18 11.58 12.32
CA LEU A 136 -28.47 11.59 13.59
C LEU A 136 -28.68 12.95 14.28
N ASP A 137 -28.97 12.90 15.56
CA ASP A 137 -29.10 14.10 16.38
C ASP A 137 -27.71 14.63 16.78
N LEU A 138 -27.44 15.89 16.48
CA LEU A 138 -26.20 16.54 16.90
C LEU A 138 -26.26 16.82 18.41
N VAL A 139 -25.10 16.72 19.06
CA VAL A 139 -24.98 17.07 20.47
C VAL A 139 -24.94 18.60 20.67
N THR A 140 -25.28 19.09 21.87
CA THR A 140 -25.32 20.52 22.19
C THR A 140 -24.66 20.82 23.52
N GLY A 141 -24.30 22.09 23.72
CA GLY A 141 -23.76 22.58 24.99
C GLY A 141 -22.39 21.94 25.32
N ASP A 142 -22.26 21.42 26.52
CA ASP A 142 -21.04 20.78 27.06
C ASP A 142 -20.82 19.35 26.57
N HIS A 143 -21.72 18.85 25.73
CA HIS A 143 -21.53 17.57 25.04
C HIS A 143 -20.79 17.68 23.69
N ILE A 144 -20.56 18.91 23.20
CA ILE A 144 -19.75 19.10 21.98
C ILE A 144 -18.32 18.66 22.27
N GLY A 145 -17.73 17.90 21.34
CA GLY A 145 -16.37 17.38 21.47
C GLY A 145 -15.29 18.44 21.19
N GLU A 146 -14.07 18.07 21.43
CA GLU A 146 -12.88 18.93 21.25
C GLU A 146 -11.90 18.29 20.29
N TYR A 147 -11.00 19.07 19.67
CA TYR A 147 -9.86 18.56 18.94
C TYR A 147 -8.55 18.99 19.60
N PHE A 148 -7.52 18.18 19.39
CA PHE A 148 -6.18 18.36 19.93
C PHE A 148 -5.15 18.15 18.82
N GLU A 149 -4.17 19.02 18.69
CA GLU A 149 -2.98 18.74 17.91
C GLU A 149 -2.07 17.81 18.72
N TRP A 150 -1.63 16.71 18.14
CA TRP A 150 -0.85 15.69 18.84
C TRP A 150 0.57 15.60 18.27
N GLU A 151 1.46 16.44 18.78
CA GLU A 151 2.82 16.61 18.28
C GLU A 151 3.73 15.38 18.54
N ASP A 152 3.54 14.66 19.65
CA ASP A 152 4.43 13.56 20.06
C ASP A 152 4.12 12.22 19.37
N GLY A 153 3.01 12.12 18.64
CA GLY A 153 2.55 10.84 18.10
C GLY A 153 3.53 10.20 17.11
N LEU A 154 4.18 11.01 16.24
CA LEU A 154 5.15 10.49 15.29
C LEU A 154 6.44 10.00 15.97
N GLU A 155 6.87 10.61 17.06
CA GLU A 155 8.02 10.14 17.83
C GLU A 155 7.75 8.76 18.44
N ILE A 156 6.52 8.51 18.92
CA ILE A 156 6.08 7.21 19.43
C ILE A 156 6.18 6.15 18.33
N TYR A 157 5.69 6.46 17.12
CA TYR A 157 5.76 5.56 15.97
C TYR A 157 7.21 5.28 15.54
N MET A 158 8.03 6.30 15.37
CA MET A 158 9.44 6.13 14.99
C MET A 158 10.25 5.36 16.05
N SER A 159 9.97 5.60 17.32
CA SER A 159 10.62 4.86 18.42
C SER A 159 10.25 3.38 18.40
N TRP A 160 8.98 3.07 18.15
CA TRP A 160 8.53 1.70 18.01
C TRP A 160 9.16 0.98 16.80
N LEU A 161 9.30 1.64 15.64
CA LEU A 161 10.00 1.07 14.49
C LEU A 161 11.44 0.67 14.86
N LYS A 162 12.15 1.53 15.58
CA LYS A 162 13.53 1.27 16.07
C LYS A 162 13.58 0.13 17.10
N GLU A 163 12.55 -0.02 17.92
CA GLU A 163 12.43 -1.15 18.86
C GLU A 163 12.17 -2.47 18.12
N CYS A 164 11.33 -2.47 17.07
CA CYS A 164 11.05 -3.66 16.26
C CYS A 164 12.26 -4.12 15.45
N VAL A 165 13.10 -3.18 14.99
CA VAL A 165 14.28 -3.47 14.17
C VAL A 165 15.50 -2.74 14.74
N PRO A 166 16.11 -3.27 15.82
CA PRO A 166 17.25 -2.65 16.49
C PRO A 166 18.54 -2.87 15.70
N VAL A 167 18.74 -2.14 14.61
CA VAL A 167 19.88 -2.25 13.71
C VAL A 167 20.81 -1.04 13.81
N ASP A 168 22.13 -1.28 13.81
CA ASP A 168 23.13 -0.23 13.68
C ASP A 168 23.46 -0.02 12.17
N LEU A 169 23.04 1.13 11.64
CA LEU A 169 23.27 1.51 10.25
C LEU A 169 24.53 2.33 10.02
N SER A 170 25.40 2.46 11.04
CA SER A 170 26.64 3.23 10.95
C SER A 170 27.43 2.84 9.70
N GLY A 171 27.79 3.88 8.90
CA GLY A 171 28.55 3.77 7.67
C GLY A 171 27.75 3.43 6.42
N MET A 172 26.45 3.11 6.52
CA MET A 172 25.60 2.92 5.34
C MET A 172 25.19 4.27 4.73
N LYS A 173 25.31 4.39 3.42
CA LYS A 173 24.89 5.53 2.63
C LYS A 173 23.58 5.21 1.92
N ILE A 174 22.53 5.90 2.28
CA ILE A 174 21.17 5.64 1.81
C ILE A 174 20.64 6.85 1.04
N LEU A 175 20.10 6.62 -0.15
CA LEU A 175 19.41 7.65 -0.91
C LEU A 175 17.90 7.41 -0.85
N CYS A 176 17.14 8.34 -0.26
CA CYS A 176 15.69 8.24 -0.11
C CYS A 176 14.97 9.14 -1.11
N ASP A 177 14.03 8.60 -1.88
CA ASP A 177 13.01 9.36 -2.61
C ASP A 177 11.71 9.34 -1.79
N LEU A 178 11.37 10.50 -1.21
CA LEU A 178 10.26 10.65 -0.28
C LEU A 178 8.95 11.09 -0.98
N ALA A 179 8.91 11.03 -2.31
CA ALA A 179 7.73 11.33 -3.13
C ALA A 179 7.09 12.71 -2.85
N ASN A 180 7.76 13.64 -2.16
CA ASN A 180 7.15 14.80 -1.53
C ASN A 180 5.89 14.44 -0.71
N GLY A 181 5.86 13.24 -0.16
CA GLY A 181 4.75 12.64 0.57
C GLY A 181 4.98 12.59 2.07
N SER A 182 4.23 11.73 2.75
CA SER A 182 4.24 11.62 4.20
C SER A 182 5.52 11.03 4.79
N ALA A 183 6.31 10.27 4.01
CA ALA A 183 7.63 9.79 4.44
C ALA A 183 8.60 10.94 4.81
N THR A 184 8.34 12.17 4.34
CA THR A 184 9.15 13.36 4.69
C THR A 184 9.13 13.66 6.18
N SER A 185 8.13 13.22 6.92
CA SER A 185 7.98 13.44 8.37
C SER A 185 8.71 12.41 9.24
N THR A 186 9.20 11.30 8.69
CA THR A 186 9.66 10.17 9.51
C THR A 186 10.92 9.49 8.99
N ALA A 187 11.09 9.33 7.66
CA ALA A 187 12.08 8.42 7.11
C ALA A 187 13.54 8.87 7.39
N VAL A 188 13.87 10.12 7.11
CA VAL A 188 15.24 10.64 7.31
C VAL A 188 15.61 10.58 8.78
N GLU A 189 14.76 11.09 9.67
CA GLU A 189 15.02 11.14 11.11
C GLU A 189 15.20 9.73 11.69
N THR A 190 14.37 8.77 11.28
CA THR A 190 14.49 7.39 11.74
C THR A 190 15.82 6.76 11.32
N LEU A 191 16.19 6.87 10.05
CA LEU A 191 17.42 6.28 9.51
C LEU A 191 18.69 6.95 10.05
N ASP A 192 18.70 8.27 10.14
CA ASP A 192 19.81 9.04 10.74
C ASP A 192 20.01 8.66 12.21
N SER A 193 18.93 8.52 12.99
CA SER A 193 18.98 8.12 14.39
C SER A 193 19.56 6.72 14.62
N LEU A 194 19.53 5.86 13.59
CA LEU A 194 20.17 4.54 13.58
C LEU A 194 21.62 4.56 13.03
N GLY A 195 22.15 5.75 12.71
CA GLY A 195 23.54 5.96 12.30
C GLY A 195 23.81 5.93 10.80
N ALA A 196 22.77 5.87 9.95
CA ALA A 196 22.94 5.95 8.51
C ALA A 196 23.37 7.35 8.05
N ILE A 197 24.01 7.43 6.87
CA ILE A 197 24.25 8.68 6.14
C ILE A 197 23.14 8.76 5.09
N VAL A 198 22.18 9.67 5.28
CA VAL A 198 20.98 9.74 4.45
C VAL A 198 20.97 10.98 3.59
N ASP A 199 20.92 10.79 2.28
CA ASP A 199 20.55 11.83 1.34
C ASP A 199 19.08 11.64 0.92
N ALA A 200 18.32 12.74 0.84
CA ALA A 200 16.91 12.70 0.48
C ALA A 200 16.61 13.59 -0.72
N ILE A 201 15.87 13.03 -1.67
CA ILE A 201 15.30 13.75 -2.82
C ILE A 201 13.78 13.79 -2.69
N ASN A 202 13.14 14.73 -3.39
CA ASN A 202 11.70 14.94 -3.31
C ASN A 202 11.20 15.06 -1.85
N ASN A 203 11.93 15.86 -1.08
CA ASN A 203 11.75 16.10 0.35
C ASN A 203 11.32 17.55 0.65
N SER A 204 10.55 18.15 -0.23
CA SER A 204 10.08 19.54 -0.07
C SER A 204 8.62 19.65 -0.54
N PRO A 205 7.68 19.05 0.22
CA PRO A 205 6.27 19.06 -0.14
C PRO A 205 5.71 20.49 -0.19
N ASN A 206 4.88 20.78 -1.20
CA ASN A 206 4.24 22.08 -1.37
C ASN A 206 2.73 21.99 -1.62
N GLY A 207 2.15 20.83 -1.38
CA GLY A 207 0.73 20.54 -1.55
C GLY A 207 0.32 20.07 -2.95
N ILE A 208 1.14 20.32 -3.98
CA ILE A 208 0.80 20.00 -5.37
C ILE A 208 1.87 19.16 -6.09
N ASN A 209 2.94 18.78 -5.41
CA ASN A 209 4.06 18.04 -5.98
C ASN A 209 4.21 16.60 -5.48
N ILE A 210 3.30 16.11 -4.62
CA ILE A 210 3.29 14.72 -4.18
C ILE A 210 3.19 13.76 -5.37
N ASN A 211 4.02 12.72 -5.42
CA ASN A 211 4.09 11.72 -6.50
C ASN A 211 4.34 12.27 -7.91
N ASN A 212 4.71 13.54 -8.03
CA ASN A 212 4.90 14.16 -9.34
C ASN A 212 6.25 13.76 -9.95
N LYS A 213 6.25 12.67 -10.73
CA LYS A 213 7.46 12.08 -11.35
C LYS A 213 8.53 11.70 -10.32
N CYS A 214 8.10 11.16 -9.19
CA CYS A 214 8.96 10.75 -8.09
C CYS A 214 8.32 9.62 -7.27
N GLY A 215 9.07 9.09 -6.31
CA GLY A 215 8.64 8.03 -5.41
C GLY A 215 8.51 6.66 -6.08
N SER A 216 7.80 5.75 -5.44
CA SER A 216 7.73 4.33 -5.81
C SER A 216 7.18 4.05 -7.22
N THR A 217 6.32 4.92 -7.75
CA THR A 217 5.73 4.78 -9.09
C THR A 217 6.55 5.43 -10.21
N HIS A 218 7.54 6.26 -9.86
CA HIS A 218 8.43 6.95 -10.79
C HIS A 218 9.87 6.97 -10.28
N PRO A 219 10.51 5.78 -10.15
CA PRO A 219 11.83 5.63 -9.53
C PRO A 219 13.00 6.02 -10.45
N GLU A 220 12.77 6.49 -11.69
CA GLU A 220 13.80 6.76 -12.69
C GLU A 220 14.82 7.80 -12.21
N GLY A 221 14.35 8.79 -11.44
CA GLY A 221 15.21 9.81 -10.80
C GLY A 221 16.17 9.18 -9.79
N LEU A 222 15.64 8.36 -8.91
CA LEU A 222 16.40 7.60 -7.92
C LEU A 222 17.39 6.65 -8.58
N GLN A 223 16.96 5.86 -9.58
CA GLN A 223 17.83 4.94 -10.32
C GLN A 223 19.03 5.65 -10.97
N ARG A 224 18.81 6.83 -11.55
CA ARG A 224 19.90 7.62 -12.14
C ARG A 224 20.90 8.07 -11.07
N MET A 225 20.42 8.62 -9.95
CA MET A 225 21.30 9.09 -8.88
C MET A 225 22.05 7.95 -8.19
N MET A 226 21.46 6.76 -8.07
CA MET A 226 22.15 5.57 -7.59
C MET A 226 23.33 5.18 -8.49
N ARG A 227 23.15 5.24 -9.82
CA ARG A 227 24.25 4.95 -10.77
C ARG A 227 25.37 6.00 -10.78
N GLU A 228 25.04 7.23 -10.46
CA GLU A 228 25.97 8.36 -10.49
C GLU A 228 26.64 8.62 -9.12
N GLY A 229 26.02 8.15 -8.05
CA GLY A 229 26.44 8.37 -6.67
C GLY A 229 27.18 7.18 -6.05
N ASP A 230 27.54 7.34 -4.78
CA ASP A 230 28.19 6.31 -3.97
C ASP A 230 27.25 5.94 -2.81
N TYR A 231 26.15 5.23 -3.15
CA TYR A 231 25.12 4.79 -2.21
C TYR A 231 25.05 3.27 -2.15
N ASP A 232 24.78 2.73 -0.97
CA ASP A 232 24.59 1.29 -0.74
C ASP A 232 23.22 0.82 -1.22
N ILE A 233 22.20 1.66 -1.06
CA ILE A 233 20.79 1.40 -1.39
C ILE A 233 20.02 2.68 -1.65
N GLY A 234 19.09 2.62 -2.61
CA GLY A 234 18.05 3.60 -2.85
C GLY A 234 16.69 3.11 -2.33
N LEU A 235 15.94 3.98 -1.65
CA LEU A 235 14.62 3.70 -1.08
C LEU A 235 13.61 4.68 -1.66
N ALA A 236 12.57 4.21 -2.35
CA ALA A 236 11.49 5.04 -2.89
C ALA A 236 10.16 4.70 -2.22
N PHE A 237 9.57 5.68 -1.55
CA PHE A 237 8.26 5.58 -0.91
C PHE A 237 7.16 6.08 -1.85
N ASP A 238 5.92 5.72 -1.58
CA ASP A 238 4.77 6.37 -2.20
C ASP A 238 4.23 7.51 -1.32
N GLY A 239 3.16 8.15 -1.76
CA GLY A 239 2.68 9.39 -1.13
C GLY A 239 2.29 9.27 0.34
N ASP A 240 1.78 8.13 0.78
CA ASP A 240 1.42 7.87 2.19
C ASP A 240 2.29 6.80 2.86
N ALA A 241 3.40 6.46 2.21
CA ALA A 241 4.49 5.65 2.74
C ALA A 241 4.09 4.25 3.25
N ASP A 242 3.00 3.68 2.71
CA ASP A 242 2.60 2.31 2.97
C ASP A 242 3.33 1.30 2.05
N ARG A 243 4.13 1.80 1.08
CA ARG A 243 4.90 1.05 0.09
C ARG A 243 6.35 1.45 0.05
N LEU A 244 7.19 0.46 -0.31
CA LEU A 244 8.61 0.63 -0.59
C LEU A 244 8.99 -0.03 -1.91
N ILE A 245 9.72 0.69 -2.75
CA ILE A 245 10.48 0.15 -3.87
C ILE A 245 11.95 0.46 -3.63
N MET A 246 12.83 -0.47 -3.94
CA MET A 246 14.26 -0.32 -3.71
C MET A 246 15.04 -0.22 -5.02
N VAL A 247 16.23 0.36 -4.93
CA VAL A 247 17.18 0.44 -6.05
C VAL A 247 18.56 0.02 -5.55
N ASP A 248 19.22 -0.91 -6.25
CA ASP A 248 20.57 -1.33 -5.90
C ASP A 248 21.64 -0.32 -6.37
N SER A 249 22.88 -0.54 -5.99
CA SER A 249 24.01 0.32 -6.34
C SER A 249 24.27 0.47 -7.85
N ASP A 250 23.81 -0.47 -8.67
CA ASP A 250 23.90 -0.40 -10.13
C ASP A 250 22.69 0.33 -10.76
N GLY A 251 21.75 0.80 -9.95
CA GLY A 251 20.52 1.45 -10.38
C GLY A 251 19.43 0.49 -10.85
N LYS A 252 19.54 -0.80 -10.50
CA LYS A 252 18.51 -1.80 -10.81
C LYS A 252 17.35 -1.68 -9.82
N LEU A 253 16.13 -1.66 -10.36
CA LEU A 253 14.91 -1.66 -9.57
C LEU A 253 14.70 -3.03 -8.88
N CYS A 254 14.37 -2.98 -7.59
CA CYS A 254 13.97 -4.12 -6.78
C CYS A 254 12.60 -3.82 -6.15
N ASP A 255 11.55 -4.40 -6.72
CA ASP A 255 10.15 -4.20 -6.30
C ASP A 255 9.73 -5.09 -5.12
N GLY A 256 8.44 -5.14 -4.82
CA GLY A 256 7.89 -5.95 -3.72
C GLY A 256 8.19 -7.44 -3.84
N ASP A 257 8.33 -7.97 -5.05
CA ASP A 257 8.69 -9.37 -5.26
C ASP A 257 10.12 -9.65 -4.78
N TYR A 258 11.06 -8.72 -5.02
CA TYR A 258 12.41 -8.81 -4.46
C TYR A 258 12.40 -8.71 -2.94
N ILE A 259 11.57 -7.84 -2.38
CA ILE A 259 11.45 -7.69 -0.92
C ILE A 259 10.97 -9.01 -0.30
N LEU A 260 9.86 -9.57 -0.82
CA LEU A 260 9.32 -10.84 -0.35
C LEU A 260 10.34 -11.98 -0.46
N TYR A 261 11.08 -12.05 -1.58
CA TYR A 261 12.12 -13.03 -1.82
C TYR A 261 13.27 -12.91 -0.80
N ILE A 262 13.80 -11.72 -0.59
CA ILE A 262 14.91 -11.46 0.33
C ILE A 262 14.51 -11.74 1.77
N CYS A 263 13.38 -11.17 2.21
CA CYS A 263 12.90 -11.32 3.58
C CYS A 263 12.57 -12.78 3.91
N SER A 264 11.84 -13.48 3.06
CA SER A 264 11.45 -14.88 3.31
C SER A 264 12.65 -15.82 3.37
N ARG A 265 13.64 -15.64 2.49
CA ARG A 265 14.89 -16.44 2.52
C ARG A 265 15.69 -16.20 3.79
N TYR A 266 15.83 -14.94 4.19
CA TYR A 266 16.54 -14.61 5.42
C TYR A 266 15.81 -15.15 6.65
N MET A 267 14.51 -14.86 6.78
CA MET A 267 13.68 -15.37 7.88
C MET A 267 13.74 -16.89 7.98
N LYS A 268 13.70 -17.61 6.84
CA LYS A 268 13.88 -19.06 6.81
C LYS A 268 15.26 -19.47 7.31
N SER A 269 16.32 -18.77 6.89
CA SER A 269 17.71 -19.12 7.28
C SER A 269 17.96 -19.02 8.78
N ILE A 270 17.21 -18.17 9.47
CA ILE A 270 17.28 -17.99 10.92
C ILE A 270 16.14 -18.72 11.66
N ASN A 271 15.38 -19.58 10.99
CA ASN A 271 14.22 -20.32 11.50
C ASN A 271 13.09 -19.40 12.04
N HIS A 272 12.90 -18.24 11.43
CA HIS A 272 11.90 -17.24 11.80
C HIS A 272 10.76 -17.08 10.76
N LEU A 273 10.76 -17.84 9.68
CA LEU A 273 9.66 -17.85 8.72
C LEU A 273 8.53 -18.77 9.22
N ASN A 274 7.51 -18.16 9.83
CA ASN A 274 6.41 -18.92 10.43
C ASN A 274 5.70 -19.79 9.37
N LYS A 275 5.53 -21.07 9.71
CA LYS A 275 4.93 -22.09 8.82
C LYS A 275 5.60 -22.20 7.45
N ASN A 276 6.82 -21.66 7.29
CA ASN A 276 7.57 -21.64 6.03
C ASN A 276 6.77 -21.03 4.86
N MET A 277 5.92 -20.01 5.14
CA MET A 277 4.89 -19.52 4.24
C MET A 277 5.09 -18.04 3.91
N VAL A 278 4.82 -17.67 2.63
CA VAL A 278 4.70 -16.30 2.13
C VAL A 278 3.31 -16.12 1.53
N VAL A 279 2.65 -15.00 1.81
CA VAL A 279 1.39 -14.65 1.16
C VAL A 279 1.62 -13.55 0.14
N THR A 280 1.19 -13.75 -1.10
CA THR A 280 1.25 -12.72 -2.14
C THR A 280 0.01 -12.76 -3.02
N THR A 281 -0.05 -11.94 -4.06
CA THR A 281 -1.21 -11.89 -4.96
C THR A 281 -0.92 -12.62 -6.27
N VAL A 282 -1.97 -12.91 -7.04
CA VAL A 282 -1.85 -13.46 -8.40
C VAL A 282 -1.07 -12.55 -9.36
N MET A 283 -0.74 -11.31 -8.96
CA MET A 283 0.04 -10.36 -9.76
C MET A 283 1.55 -10.44 -9.49
N ALA A 284 2.01 -11.13 -8.44
CA ALA A 284 3.44 -11.34 -8.22
C ALA A 284 4.05 -12.04 -9.44
N ASN A 285 5.29 -11.70 -9.80
CA ASN A 285 5.94 -12.22 -10.98
C ASN A 285 6.17 -13.75 -10.91
N LEU A 286 6.03 -14.44 -12.02
CA LEU A 286 6.33 -15.88 -12.12
C LEU A 286 7.72 -16.23 -11.55
N GLY A 287 8.67 -15.31 -11.69
CA GLY A 287 10.01 -15.44 -11.14
C GLY A 287 10.03 -15.59 -9.64
N LEU A 288 9.18 -14.85 -8.90
CA LEU A 288 9.05 -14.98 -7.46
C LEU A 288 8.63 -16.40 -7.08
N TYR A 289 7.58 -16.95 -7.71
CA TYR A 289 7.11 -18.29 -7.40
C TYR A 289 8.19 -19.34 -7.62
N LYS A 290 8.88 -19.28 -8.78
CA LYS A 290 10.00 -20.19 -9.07
C LYS A 290 11.14 -20.06 -8.08
N ALA A 291 11.45 -18.84 -7.66
CA ALA A 291 12.50 -18.58 -6.68
C ALA A 291 12.13 -19.09 -5.29
N LEU A 292 10.87 -18.95 -4.88
CA LEU A 292 10.35 -19.53 -3.62
C LEU A 292 10.40 -21.06 -3.67
N ASP A 293 9.94 -21.69 -4.76
CA ASP A 293 10.01 -23.14 -4.98
C ASP A 293 11.45 -23.67 -4.89
N ALA A 294 12.39 -22.99 -5.55
CA ALA A 294 13.82 -23.36 -5.54
C ALA A 294 14.42 -23.29 -4.11
N ASN A 295 13.90 -22.39 -3.26
CA ASN A 295 14.29 -22.25 -1.86
C ASN A 295 13.41 -23.08 -0.91
N LYS A 296 12.47 -23.88 -1.44
CA LYS A 296 11.52 -24.69 -0.66
C LYS A 296 10.74 -23.85 0.36
N ILE A 297 10.28 -22.68 -0.07
CA ILE A 297 9.40 -21.78 0.65
C ILE A 297 8.01 -21.92 0.04
N ASP A 298 7.04 -22.21 0.86
CA ASP A 298 5.65 -22.34 0.44
C ASP A 298 5.03 -20.95 0.25
N TYR A 299 4.04 -20.84 -0.63
CA TYR A 299 3.35 -19.58 -0.85
C TYR A 299 1.88 -19.74 -1.17
N ILE A 300 1.10 -18.70 -0.83
CA ILE A 300 -0.33 -18.59 -1.18
C ILE A 300 -0.51 -17.36 -2.06
N GLN A 301 -1.32 -17.53 -3.11
CA GLN A 301 -1.71 -16.46 -4.03
C GLN A 301 -3.14 -16.03 -3.72
N THR A 302 -3.32 -14.78 -3.31
CA THR A 302 -4.64 -14.18 -3.12
C THR A 302 -5.10 -13.42 -4.36
N ALA A 303 -6.34 -12.95 -4.35
CA ALA A 303 -6.78 -11.90 -5.27
C ALA A 303 -5.95 -10.62 -5.04
N VAL A 304 -5.94 -9.73 -6.05
CA VAL A 304 -5.23 -8.43 -5.98
C VAL A 304 -5.89 -7.52 -4.94
N GLY A 305 -5.08 -7.00 -4.05
CA GLY A 305 -5.47 -6.07 -2.99
C GLY A 305 -4.90 -6.50 -1.64
N ASP A 306 -4.30 -5.56 -0.95
CA ASP A 306 -3.68 -5.73 0.37
C ASP A 306 -4.64 -6.32 1.42
N LYS A 307 -5.94 -6.01 1.33
CA LYS A 307 -6.99 -6.59 2.19
C LYS A 307 -6.97 -8.12 2.13
N TYR A 308 -6.89 -8.70 0.93
CA TYR A 308 -6.91 -10.16 0.77
C TYR A 308 -5.62 -10.82 1.25
N VAL A 309 -4.50 -10.13 1.08
CA VAL A 309 -3.21 -10.58 1.62
C VAL A 309 -3.27 -10.60 3.13
N PHE A 310 -3.71 -9.51 3.76
CA PHE A 310 -3.84 -9.41 5.20
C PHE A 310 -4.82 -10.44 5.79
N GLU A 311 -6.02 -10.58 5.21
CA GLU A 311 -7.03 -11.55 5.66
C GLU A 311 -6.49 -12.98 5.65
N GLU A 312 -5.75 -13.38 4.59
CA GLU A 312 -5.13 -14.70 4.50
C GLU A 312 -4.02 -14.88 5.51
N MET A 313 -3.18 -13.85 5.71
CA MET A 313 -2.13 -13.86 6.73
C MET A 313 -2.71 -13.99 8.14
N GLN A 314 -3.69 -13.16 8.49
CA GLN A 314 -4.32 -13.15 9.82
C GLN A 314 -5.02 -14.49 10.13
N LYS A 315 -5.80 -14.99 9.18
CA LYS A 315 -6.55 -16.25 9.33
C LYS A 315 -5.65 -17.44 9.64
N ASN A 316 -4.46 -17.46 9.06
CA ASN A 316 -3.55 -18.60 9.14
C ASN A 316 -2.28 -18.30 9.95
N ASP A 317 -2.16 -17.13 10.55
CA ASP A 317 -0.96 -16.70 11.29
C ASP A 317 0.31 -16.82 10.43
N TYR A 318 0.30 -16.25 9.21
CA TYR A 318 1.47 -16.14 8.35
C TYR A 318 2.12 -14.77 8.55
N TRP A 319 3.45 -14.73 8.71
CA TRP A 319 4.13 -13.55 9.22
C TRP A 319 4.63 -12.58 8.16
N VAL A 320 4.78 -13.02 6.92
CA VAL A 320 5.22 -12.16 5.82
C VAL A 320 4.34 -12.32 4.61
N GLY A 321 3.91 -11.21 4.05
CA GLY A 321 3.15 -11.17 2.80
C GLY A 321 3.17 -9.79 2.19
N GLY A 322 2.67 -9.68 0.96
CA GLY A 322 2.63 -8.40 0.29
C GLY A 322 2.38 -8.51 -1.21
N GLU A 323 2.56 -7.38 -1.87
CA GLU A 323 2.32 -7.21 -3.29
C GLU A 323 3.58 -6.71 -4.02
N GLN A 324 3.66 -6.98 -5.32
CA GLN A 324 4.71 -6.46 -6.20
C GLN A 324 4.83 -4.93 -6.12
N SER A 325 3.75 -4.22 -5.83
CA SER A 325 3.70 -2.76 -5.65
C SER A 325 4.56 -2.24 -4.49
N GLY A 326 5.10 -3.13 -3.65
CA GLY A 326 5.91 -2.77 -2.49
C GLY A 326 5.13 -2.61 -1.19
N HIS A 327 3.82 -2.91 -1.17
CA HIS A 327 3.02 -2.98 0.04
C HIS A 327 3.30 -4.31 0.74
N ILE A 328 4.15 -4.28 1.77
CA ILE A 328 4.65 -5.45 2.48
C ILE A 328 4.16 -5.41 3.93
N ILE A 329 3.63 -6.51 4.40
CA ILE A 329 3.11 -6.70 5.75
C ILE A 329 4.01 -7.67 6.51
N PHE A 330 4.48 -7.26 7.68
CA PHE A 330 5.12 -8.11 8.68
C PHE A 330 4.16 -8.28 9.85
N LEU A 331 3.30 -9.31 9.79
CA LEU A 331 2.17 -9.49 10.73
C LEU A 331 2.59 -9.61 12.19
N GLU A 332 3.82 -9.98 12.44
CA GLU A 332 4.41 -10.00 13.80
C GLU A 332 4.43 -8.59 14.42
N HIS A 333 4.48 -7.54 13.60
CA HIS A 333 4.57 -6.16 14.05
C HIS A 333 3.35 -5.34 13.65
N GLU A 334 2.85 -5.54 12.42
CA GLU A 334 1.86 -4.67 11.79
C GLU A 334 0.74 -5.42 11.09
N VAL A 335 -0.40 -4.73 10.94
CA VAL A 335 -1.61 -5.24 10.26
C VAL A 335 -1.82 -4.59 8.89
N THR A 336 -0.89 -3.76 8.45
CA THR A 336 -0.90 -3.07 7.15
C THR A 336 0.52 -2.98 6.59
N GLY A 337 0.67 -2.61 5.33
CA GLY A 337 1.99 -2.33 4.77
C GLY A 337 2.62 -1.08 5.37
N ASP A 338 3.93 -1.15 5.57
CA ASP A 338 4.75 -0.05 6.07
C ASP A 338 6.07 0.01 5.29
N GLY A 339 6.22 1.09 4.51
CA GLY A 339 7.43 1.29 3.71
C GLY A 339 8.69 1.47 4.56
N LEU A 340 8.58 2.14 5.71
CA LEU A 340 9.74 2.39 6.58
C LEU A 340 10.13 1.14 7.40
N MET A 341 9.17 0.40 7.92
CA MET A 341 9.42 -0.92 8.52
C MET A 341 10.08 -1.85 7.50
N THR A 342 9.56 -1.88 6.28
CA THR A 342 10.11 -2.70 5.18
C THR A 342 11.55 -2.29 4.86
N ALA A 343 11.84 -0.99 4.80
CA ALA A 343 13.21 -0.48 4.62
C ALA A 343 14.14 -0.96 5.74
N LEU A 344 13.71 -0.81 7.00
CA LEU A 344 14.49 -1.25 8.16
C LEU A 344 14.75 -2.77 8.14
N LYS A 345 13.78 -3.59 7.78
CA LYS A 345 13.95 -5.06 7.64
C LYS A 345 14.98 -5.42 6.57
N ILE A 346 14.99 -4.76 5.43
CA ILE A 346 16.00 -4.97 4.37
C ILE A 346 17.38 -4.51 4.85
N LEU A 347 17.48 -3.35 5.49
CA LEU A 347 18.74 -2.82 6.03
C LEU A 347 19.31 -3.73 7.14
N GLU A 348 18.44 -4.27 8.01
CA GLU A 348 18.81 -5.29 8.98
C GLU A 348 19.43 -6.53 8.30
N ILE A 349 18.80 -7.03 7.23
CA ILE A 349 19.29 -8.18 6.48
C ILE A 349 20.63 -7.87 5.82
N MET A 350 20.80 -6.71 5.22
CA MET A 350 22.09 -6.28 4.64
C MET A 350 23.19 -6.24 5.70
N LYS A 351 22.94 -5.67 6.86
CA LYS A 351 23.90 -5.60 7.97
C LYS A 351 24.19 -6.98 8.57
N ALA A 352 23.18 -7.80 8.80
CA ALA A 352 23.33 -9.12 9.40
C ALA A 352 24.10 -10.10 8.51
N THR A 353 23.94 -9.96 7.17
CA THR A 353 24.58 -10.86 6.19
C THR A 353 25.89 -10.31 5.63
N GLY A 354 26.13 -9.00 5.77
CA GLY A 354 27.25 -8.31 5.11
C GLY A 354 27.13 -8.25 3.57
N LYS A 355 25.92 -8.47 3.03
CA LYS A 355 25.65 -8.50 1.58
C LYS A 355 24.99 -7.22 1.13
N SER A 356 25.34 -6.79 -0.08
CA SER A 356 24.65 -5.74 -0.81
C SER A 356 23.25 -6.18 -1.24
N LEU A 357 22.36 -5.21 -1.55
CA LEU A 357 21.04 -5.49 -2.12
C LEU A 357 21.14 -6.30 -3.40
N LYS A 358 22.16 -6.03 -4.25
CA LYS A 358 22.44 -6.77 -5.47
C LYS A 358 22.69 -8.25 -5.19
N GLU A 359 23.57 -8.59 -4.24
CA GLU A 359 23.87 -9.98 -3.87
C GLU A 359 22.68 -10.68 -3.19
N LEU A 360 21.87 -9.97 -2.42
CA LEU A 360 20.64 -10.50 -1.82
C LEU A 360 19.58 -10.82 -2.88
N SER A 361 19.57 -10.07 -3.99
CA SER A 361 18.64 -10.24 -5.11
C SER A 361 19.02 -11.40 -6.05
N GLU A 362 20.21 -11.98 -5.90
CA GLU A 362 20.65 -13.11 -6.74
C GLU A 362 19.74 -14.33 -6.57
N GLY A 363 19.40 -14.94 -7.69
CA GLY A 363 18.52 -16.11 -7.75
C GLY A 363 17.06 -15.80 -8.03
N LEU A 364 16.66 -14.52 -8.01
CA LEU A 364 15.35 -14.09 -8.50
C LEU A 364 15.49 -13.55 -9.93
N PHE A 365 14.89 -14.26 -10.88
CA PHE A 365 14.76 -13.81 -12.27
C PHE A 365 13.35 -13.26 -12.51
N ILE A 366 13.25 -11.98 -12.83
CA ILE A 366 11.97 -11.37 -13.19
C ILE A 366 11.66 -11.65 -14.65
N TYR A 367 10.55 -12.32 -14.89
CA TYR A 367 10.03 -12.56 -16.23
C TYR A 367 9.52 -11.26 -16.84
N PRO A 368 9.90 -10.91 -18.08
CA PRO A 368 9.23 -9.86 -18.84
C PRO A 368 7.72 -10.02 -18.77
N GLN A 369 7.02 -8.91 -18.61
CA GLN A 369 5.57 -8.88 -18.43
C GLN A 369 4.95 -7.82 -19.35
N LEU A 370 3.89 -8.19 -20.05
CA LEU A 370 3.07 -7.26 -20.80
C LEU A 370 1.62 -7.37 -20.36
N LEU A 371 1.03 -6.23 -19.97
CA LEU A 371 -0.38 -6.09 -19.63
C LEU A 371 -1.07 -5.19 -20.65
N LYS A 372 -2.16 -5.66 -21.25
CA LYS A 372 -3.05 -4.85 -22.10
C LYS A 372 -4.48 -4.86 -21.58
N ASN A 373 -5.10 -3.70 -21.72
CA ASN A 373 -6.51 -3.51 -21.41
C ASN A 373 -7.32 -3.55 -22.69
N VAL A 374 -8.41 -4.32 -22.74
CA VAL A 374 -9.35 -4.39 -23.85
C VAL A 374 -10.72 -3.98 -23.34
N THR A 375 -11.30 -2.94 -23.92
CA THR A 375 -12.66 -2.51 -23.59
C THR A 375 -13.67 -3.52 -24.15
N VAL A 376 -14.60 -3.97 -23.30
CA VAL A 376 -15.64 -4.93 -23.65
C VAL A 376 -17.00 -4.41 -23.21
N LYS A 377 -18.07 -4.88 -23.86
CA LYS A 377 -19.46 -4.48 -23.56
C LYS A 377 -19.97 -5.15 -22.28
N ASP A 378 -19.66 -6.42 -22.10
CA ASP A 378 -20.04 -7.23 -20.94
C ASP A 378 -18.86 -8.09 -20.48
N LYS A 379 -18.28 -7.70 -19.34
CA LYS A 379 -17.14 -8.40 -18.74
C LYS A 379 -17.46 -9.83 -18.34
N ASN A 380 -18.67 -10.07 -17.84
CA ASN A 380 -19.08 -11.38 -17.35
C ASN A 380 -19.31 -12.36 -18.50
N ALA A 381 -20.09 -11.92 -19.50
CA ALA A 381 -20.30 -12.72 -20.69
C ALA A 381 -18.99 -13.05 -21.41
N CYS A 382 -18.05 -12.09 -21.44
CA CYS A 382 -16.72 -12.30 -22.01
C CYS A 382 -15.94 -13.40 -21.27
N LEU A 383 -15.87 -13.34 -19.93
CA LEU A 383 -15.12 -14.30 -19.12
C LEU A 383 -15.78 -15.71 -19.08
N GLU A 384 -17.09 -15.78 -19.29
CA GLU A 384 -17.84 -17.05 -19.37
C GLU A 384 -17.75 -17.70 -20.77
N SER A 385 -17.17 -16.99 -21.78
CA SER A 385 -17.03 -17.55 -23.12
C SER A 385 -16.07 -18.73 -23.13
N LYS A 386 -16.55 -19.84 -23.68
CA LYS A 386 -15.73 -21.04 -23.86
C LYS A 386 -14.63 -20.83 -24.91
N GLU A 387 -14.94 -20.08 -25.94
CA GLU A 387 -14.01 -19.73 -27.00
C GLU A 387 -12.83 -18.90 -26.49
N LEU A 388 -13.09 -17.94 -25.58
CA LEU A 388 -12.03 -17.19 -24.91
C LEU A 388 -11.16 -18.14 -24.05
N GLN A 389 -11.81 -19.02 -23.29
CA GLN A 389 -11.08 -19.97 -22.44
C GLN A 389 -10.19 -20.91 -23.27
N GLU A 390 -10.66 -21.37 -24.43
CA GLU A 390 -9.86 -22.21 -25.35
C GLU A 390 -8.61 -21.46 -25.87
N VAL A 391 -8.74 -20.17 -26.18
CA VAL A 391 -7.61 -19.34 -26.61
C VAL A 391 -6.62 -19.12 -25.47
N VAL A 392 -7.12 -18.84 -24.25
CA VAL A 392 -6.30 -18.67 -23.06
C VAL A 392 -5.55 -19.97 -22.72
N ASP A 393 -6.24 -21.11 -22.73
CA ASP A 393 -5.65 -22.43 -22.47
C ASP A 393 -4.59 -22.80 -23.51
N ALA A 394 -4.83 -22.47 -24.78
CA ALA A 394 -3.84 -22.68 -25.83
C ALA A 394 -2.57 -21.83 -25.61
N VAL A 395 -2.72 -20.57 -25.21
CA VAL A 395 -1.58 -19.71 -24.85
C VAL A 395 -0.86 -20.25 -23.60
N ALA A 396 -1.59 -20.69 -22.58
CA ALA A 396 -0.99 -21.28 -21.38
C ALA A 396 -0.20 -22.55 -21.70
N ASN A 397 -0.72 -23.41 -22.59
CA ASN A 397 -0.03 -24.60 -23.03
C ASN A 397 1.26 -24.28 -23.82
N ASP A 398 1.21 -23.29 -24.72
CA ASP A 398 2.36 -22.84 -25.50
C ASP A 398 3.47 -22.25 -24.60
N LEU A 399 3.09 -21.51 -23.56
CA LEU A 399 4.01 -20.95 -22.56
C LEU A 399 4.62 -22.03 -21.66
N GLY A 400 3.87 -23.10 -21.35
CA GLY A 400 4.30 -24.16 -20.46
C GLY A 400 4.78 -23.64 -19.11
N ASN A 401 5.92 -24.14 -18.64
CA ASN A 401 6.53 -23.70 -17.37
C ASN A 401 7.37 -22.42 -17.49
N GLU A 402 7.50 -21.86 -18.71
CA GLU A 402 8.40 -20.74 -18.98
C GLU A 402 7.65 -19.42 -19.20
N GLY A 403 6.40 -19.40 -18.81
CA GLY A 403 5.55 -18.22 -18.84
C GLY A 403 4.19 -18.50 -18.25
N ARG A 404 3.34 -17.48 -18.19
CA ARG A 404 1.94 -17.61 -17.78
C ARG A 404 1.08 -16.52 -18.41
N ILE A 405 -0.20 -16.78 -18.46
CA ILE A 405 -1.23 -15.82 -18.87
C ILE A 405 -2.23 -15.63 -17.75
N LEU A 406 -2.66 -14.38 -17.53
CA LEU A 406 -3.72 -14.02 -16.61
C LEU A 406 -4.72 -13.11 -17.31
N VAL A 407 -5.98 -13.52 -17.39
CA VAL A 407 -7.08 -12.74 -17.94
C VAL A 407 -8.07 -12.45 -16.82
N ARG A 408 -8.34 -11.17 -16.55
CA ARG A 408 -9.20 -10.75 -15.45
C ARG A 408 -10.00 -9.50 -15.77
N PRO A 409 -11.18 -9.30 -15.14
CA PRO A 409 -11.93 -8.07 -15.30
C PRO A 409 -11.28 -6.91 -14.55
N SER A 410 -11.47 -5.69 -15.03
CA SER A 410 -11.25 -4.49 -14.21
C SER A 410 -12.36 -4.38 -13.16
N GLY A 411 -12.01 -3.96 -11.95
CA GLY A 411 -12.97 -3.72 -10.88
C GLY A 411 -13.93 -2.58 -11.19
N THR A 412 -13.41 -1.49 -11.78
CA THR A 412 -14.11 -0.21 -11.94
C THR A 412 -14.49 0.12 -13.37
N GLU A 413 -13.78 -0.40 -14.36
CA GLU A 413 -13.93 -0.03 -15.77
C GLU A 413 -14.51 -1.18 -16.61
N PRO A 414 -15.19 -0.91 -17.73
CA PRO A 414 -15.73 -1.92 -18.63
C PRO A 414 -14.64 -2.52 -19.53
N LEU A 415 -13.63 -3.14 -18.92
CA LEU A 415 -12.52 -3.74 -19.64
C LEU A 415 -12.02 -5.05 -19.03
N ILE A 416 -11.42 -5.85 -19.88
CA ILE A 416 -10.65 -7.06 -19.53
C ILE A 416 -9.18 -6.72 -19.58
N ARG A 417 -8.46 -7.18 -18.56
CA ARG A 417 -7.00 -7.06 -18.45
C ARG A 417 -6.38 -8.38 -18.86
N VAL A 418 -5.56 -8.35 -19.89
CA VAL A 418 -4.79 -9.51 -20.39
C VAL A 418 -3.32 -9.27 -20.04
N MET A 419 -2.77 -10.11 -19.18
CA MET A 419 -1.38 -10.08 -18.77
C MET A 419 -0.69 -11.38 -19.19
N VAL A 420 0.49 -11.26 -19.81
CA VAL A 420 1.37 -12.39 -20.12
C VAL A 420 2.75 -12.12 -19.54
N GLU A 421 3.31 -13.13 -18.92
CA GLU A 421 4.72 -13.20 -18.56
C GLU A 421 5.39 -14.31 -19.39
N ALA A 422 6.57 -14.02 -19.94
CA ALA A 422 7.33 -14.96 -20.77
C ALA A 422 8.83 -14.67 -20.69
N LYS A 423 9.65 -15.52 -21.29
CA LYS A 423 11.12 -15.35 -21.27
C LYS A 423 11.62 -14.07 -21.92
N THR A 424 10.89 -13.52 -22.89
CA THR A 424 11.26 -12.30 -23.61
C THR A 424 10.04 -11.40 -23.85
N ASP A 425 10.31 -10.11 -24.06
CA ASP A 425 9.27 -9.11 -24.38
C ASP A 425 8.53 -9.46 -25.67
N GLU A 426 9.23 -10.01 -26.68
CA GLU A 426 8.64 -10.40 -27.95
C GLU A 426 7.59 -11.51 -27.75
N LEU A 427 7.90 -12.51 -26.91
CA LEU A 427 6.94 -13.57 -26.57
C LEU A 427 5.73 -13.01 -25.81
N CYS A 428 5.96 -12.10 -24.85
CA CYS A 428 4.87 -11.43 -24.17
C CYS A 428 3.95 -10.70 -25.17
N ALA A 429 4.53 -9.93 -26.10
CA ALA A 429 3.79 -9.20 -27.11
C ALA A 429 3.00 -10.13 -28.04
N GLN A 430 3.61 -11.23 -28.48
CA GLN A 430 2.97 -12.23 -29.35
C GLN A 430 1.74 -12.85 -28.68
N TYR A 431 1.87 -13.30 -27.44
CA TYR A 431 0.79 -14.00 -26.76
C TYR A 431 -0.31 -13.06 -26.26
N VAL A 432 0.04 -11.87 -25.76
CA VAL A 432 -0.95 -10.85 -25.45
C VAL A 432 -1.78 -10.50 -26.68
N LYS A 433 -1.09 -10.28 -27.83
CA LYS A 433 -1.77 -9.94 -29.08
C LYS A 433 -2.78 -11.02 -29.51
N ARG A 434 -2.43 -12.29 -29.40
CA ARG A 434 -3.31 -13.42 -29.74
C ARG A 434 -4.64 -13.36 -28.99
N VAL A 435 -4.60 -13.01 -27.70
CA VAL A 435 -5.83 -12.93 -26.87
C VAL A 435 -6.56 -11.61 -27.08
N THR A 436 -5.84 -10.50 -27.21
CA THR A 436 -6.48 -9.20 -27.45
C THR A 436 -7.13 -9.13 -28.84
N ASP A 437 -6.52 -9.66 -29.89
CA ASP A 437 -7.12 -9.73 -31.24
C ASP A 437 -8.43 -10.55 -31.17
N PHE A 438 -8.45 -11.70 -30.46
CA PHE A 438 -9.64 -12.49 -30.28
C PHE A 438 -10.77 -11.72 -29.57
N LEU A 439 -10.45 -10.96 -28.52
CA LEU A 439 -11.42 -10.14 -27.80
C LEU A 439 -11.98 -9.01 -28.67
N GLU A 440 -11.15 -8.37 -29.48
CA GLU A 440 -11.55 -7.29 -30.39
C GLU A 440 -12.40 -7.81 -31.56
N GLU A 441 -12.04 -8.95 -32.16
CA GLU A 441 -12.74 -9.55 -33.31
C GLU A 441 -14.15 -10.07 -32.93
N ASN A 442 -14.34 -10.54 -31.70
CA ASN A 442 -15.62 -11.10 -31.24
C ASN A 442 -16.54 -10.06 -30.58
N ASN A 443 -16.15 -8.79 -30.50
CA ASN A 443 -16.97 -7.66 -30.02
C ASN A 443 -17.66 -7.92 -28.65
N PHE A 444 -16.97 -8.57 -27.71
CA PHE A 444 -17.49 -8.82 -26.37
C PHE A 444 -17.94 -7.55 -25.63
#